data_684f156976d915f4de6d775cd83b06a3
#
_entry.id   684f156976d915f4de6d775cd83b06a3
#
_cell.length_a   1.000
_cell.length_b   1.000
_cell.length_c   1.000
_cell.angle_alpha   90.00
_cell.angle_beta   90.00
_cell.angle_gamma   90.00
#
_symmetry.space_group_name_H-M   'P 1'
#
loop_
_entity.id
_entity.type
_entity.pdbx_description
1 polymer ?
#
loop_
_entity_poly.entity_id
_entity_poly.type
_entity_poly.pdbx_seq_one_letter_code
_entity_poly.pdbx_strand_id
1 'polypeptide(L)'
;MKCFNCNHEIGDSERCPYCGVTVEKIEDNIDLSRFAPQASNDVYCSPEPQTPPKRKKKKPIFAVIIVVVIIAAAVFGTYAYSQIKNDINGTEKGAATKYTLVISKEDYEYEVGQKLYNNGIVINDTVWTSWMDKHYPDFTYINGEYNMTSDMSYEDIVQKLKNPDISHKSVKVCIPEGKNCMEIAKILEENSICKAADFLDVCKSTNGFDYDFLSTVPDNDLIAYKLEGFLFPATYDFAMNSDAHDIAAKMLETFDYHITDDMKNFCTSHNMTMYQLITLASVVQKEALGKDSAKNIASVFMNRLDKGAKLQSDVTYYYAAALRDKYGFSQDVYDSYYTYRCAGLPVGPITNSGDDILAATVDYPKTEYLYFFSDLKGDFHFAKTYDEFVALQQKYPWKE
;
A
#
# COMPACT_ATOMS: atom_id res chain seq x y z
N MET A 1 -35.13 14.47 2.88
CA MET A 1 -34.87 14.28 1.44
C MET A 1 -33.67 13.38 1.25
N LYS A 2 -33.45 12.83 0.05
CA LYS A 2 -32.26 12.02 -0.24
C LYS A 2 -31.22 12.84 -1.00
N CYS A 3 -29.94 12.64 -0.69
CA CYS A 3 -28.85 13.29 -1.41
C CYS A 3 -28.77 12.76 -2.84
N PHE A 4 -28.75 13.64 -3.83
CA PHE A 4 -28.68 13.28 -5.25
C PHE A 4 -27.34 12.63 -5.66
N ASN A 5 -26.27 12.85 -4.87
CA ASN A 5 -24.94 12.33 -5.17
C ASN A 5 -24.66 10.95 -4.53
N CYS A 6 -25.14 10.67 -3.30
CA CYS A 6 -24.82 9.43 -2.58
C CYS A 6 -26.06 8.65 -2.11
N ASN A 7 -27.26 9.12 -2.41
CA ASN A 7 -28.58 8.53 -2.15
C ASN A 7 -28.93 8.27 -0.66
N HIS A 8 -28.13 8.78 0.30
CA HIS A 8 -28.44 8.70 1.72
C HIS A 8 -29.51 9.71 2.14
N GLU A 9 -30.31 9.39 3.15
CA GLU A 9 -31.28 10.32 3.74
C GLU A 9 -30.59 11.39 4.58
N ILE A 10 -30.83 12.68 4.27
CA ILE A 10 -30.09 13.80 4.81
C ILE A 10 -30.93 14.79 5.63
N GLY A 11 -32.21 14.48 5.90
CA GLY A 11 -33.11 15.39 6.64
C GLY A 11 -33.16 16.79 6.01
N ASP A 12 -33.00 17.84 6.82
CA ASP A 12 -33.05 19.25 6.42
C ASP A 12 -31.69 19.93 6.29
N SER A 13 -30.61 19.18 6.20
CA SER A 13 -29.25 19.72 6.16
C SER A 13 -28.92 20.35 4.82
N GLU A 14 -28.27 21.52 4.82
CA GLU A 14 -27.80 22.22 3.61
C GLU A 14 -26.58 21.55 2.94
N ARG A 15 -25.90 20.66 3.68
CA ARG A 15 -24.81 19.81 3.16
C ARG A 15 -25.04 18.38 3.57
N CYS A 16 -24.81 17.48 2.64
CA CYS A 16 -24.86 16.03 2.91
C CYS A 16 -23.76 15.64 3.92
N PRO A 17 -24.08 15.07 5.10
CA PRO A 17 -23.08 14.66 6.08
C PRO A 17 -22.24 13.46 5.65
N TYR A 18 -22.61 12.75 4.57
CA TYR A 18 -21.93 11.55 4.09
C TYR A 18 -20.97 11.82 2.93
N CYS A 19 -21.29 12.78 2.05
CA CYS A 19 -20.44 13.07 0.87
C CYS A 19 -20.06 14.56 0.71
N GLY A 20 -20.46 15.43 1.62
CA GLY A 20 -20.07 16.84 1.67
C GLY A 20 -20.68 17.76 0.60
N VAL A 21 -21.51 17.23 -0.31
CA VAL A 21 -22.14 18.00 -1.38
C VAL A 21 -23.22 18.93 -0.83
N THR A 22 -23.25 20.21 -1.30
CA THR A 22 -24.27 21.18 -0.93
C THR A 22 -25.58 20.84 -1.65
N VAL A 23 -26.69 20.84 -0.92
CA VAL A 23 -28.03 20.51 -1.46
C VAL A 23 -28.85 21.80 -1.44
N GLU A 24 -29.11 22.36 -2.62
CA GLU A 24 -30.01 23.51 -2.77
C GLU A 24 -31.46 23.07 -2.57
N LYS A 25 -32.16 23.71 -1.65
CA LYS A 25 -33.62 23.57 -1.50
C LYS A 25 -34.27 24.33 -2.67
N ILE A 26 -34.89 23.61 -3.57
CA ILE A 26 -35.80 24.21 -4.55
C ILE A 26 -37.08 24.57 -3.79
N GLU A 27 -37.28 25.85 -3.50
CA GLU A 27 -38.56 26.34 -2.99
C GLU A 27 -39.59 26.26 -4.14
N ASP A 28 -40.58 25.39 -3.97
CA ASP A 28 -41.77 25.31 -4.84
C ASP A 28 -42.63 26.56 -4.62
N ASN A 29 -42.25 27.67 -5.25
CA ASN A 29 -43.08 28.86 -5.37
C ASN A 29 -43.25 29.21 -6.86
N ILE A 30 -43.91 28.33 -7.59
CA ILE A 30 -44.46 28.70 -8.90
C ILE A 30 -45.88 29.23 -8.65
N ASP A 31 -46.01 30.57 -8.65
CA ASP A 31 -47.31 31.24 -8.65
C ASP A 31 -48.00 31.06 -9.99
N LEU A 32 -48.91 30.11 -10.04
CA LEU A 32 -49.75 29.79 -11.22
C LEU A 32 -50.83 30.85 -11.51
N SER A 33 -50.94 31.94 -10.72
CA SER A 33 -51.95 33.00 -10.93
C SER A 33 -51.66 33.90 -12.14
N ARG A 34 -50.47 33.82 -12.75
CA ARG A 34 -50.08 34.64 -13.92
C ARG A 34 -50.54 34.11 -15.27
N PHE A 35 -51.20 32.97 -15.31
CA PHE A 35 -51.69 32.38 -16.59
C PHE A 35 -53.21 32.25 -16.67
N ALA A 36 -53.96 32.99 -15.86
CA ALA A 36 -55.39 33.08 -16.02
C ALA A 36 -55.72 34.11 -17.17
N PRO A 37 -56.47 33.73 -18.19
CA PRO A 37 -56.89 34.70 -19.23
C PRO A 37 -57.90 35.68 -18.67
N GLN A 38 -57.62 36.97 -18.80
CA GLN A 38 -58.56 38.03 -18.49
C GLN A 38 -59.72 37.97 -19.47
N ALA A 39 -60.90 37.81 -18.93
CA ALA A 39 -62.12 37.95 -19.70
C ALA A 39 -62.39 39.45 -19.92
N SER A 40 -62.27 39.94 -21.16
CA SER A 40 -62.79 41.24 -21.58
C SER A 40 -64.21 41.08 -22.08
N ASN A 41 -65.12 41.76 -21.39
CA ASN A 41 -66.49 41.98 -21.86
C ASN A 41 -66.45 43.01 -23.02
N ASP A 42 -66.74 42.59 -24.23
CA ASP A 42 -67.18 43.51 -25.29
C ASP A 42 -68.22 42.84 -26.14
N VAL A 43 -69.33 43.53 -26.14
CA VAL A 43 -70.58 43.66 -26.89
C VAL A 43 -70.67 42.92 -28.22
N TYR A 44 -71.80 42.19 -28.35
CA TYR A 44 -72.36 41.56 -29.52
C TYR A 44 -72.55 42.54 -30.71
N CYS A 45 -72.04 42.13 -31.88
CA CYS A 45 -72.61 42.42 -33.19
C CYS A 45 -72.45 41.16 -34.05
N SER A 46 -73.59 40.61 -34.43
CA SER A 46 -73.64 39.50 -35.37
C SER A 46 -73.38 40.02 -36.82
N PRO A 47 -72.53 39.33 -37.56
CA PRO A 47 -72.56 39.35 -39.00
C PRO A 47 -72.90 37.97 -39.56
N GLU A 48 -73.57 38.06 -40.72
CA GLU A 48 -74.09 37.00 -41.57
C GLU A 48 -73.16 35.82 -41.86
N PRO A 49 -73.73 34.68 -42.23
CA PRO A 49 -72.94 33.44 -42.43
C PRO A 49 -72.14 33.52 -43.74
N GLN A 50 -70.84 33.73 -43.57
CA GLN A 50 -69.88 33.53 -44.65
C GLN A 50 -69.50 32.07 -44.79
N THR A 51 -69.60 31.52 -45.98
CA THR A 51 -69.13 30.16 -46.34
C THR A 51 -67.65 29.93 -45.99
N PRO A 52 -67.28 28.82 -45.38
CA PRO A 52 -65.91 28.58 -44.94
C PRO A 52 -64.95 28.47 -46.14
N PRO A 53 -63.82 29.15 -46.14
CA PRO A 53 -62.83 29.03 -47.19
C PRO A 53 -62.30 27.54 -47.22
N LYS A 54 -62.25 26.99 -48.45
CA LYS A 54 -61.74 25.67 -48.75
C LYS A 54 -60.30 25.56 -48.14
N ARG A 55 -60.12 24.78 -47.03
CA ARG A 55 -58.81 24.39 -46.42
C ARG A 55 -57.97 23.73 -47.52
N LYS A 56 -56.95 24.44 -48.00
CA LYS A 56 -55.88 23.82 -48.80
C LYS A 56 -55.25 22.73 -47.94
N LYS A 57 -55.38 21.45 -48.35
CA LYS A 57 -54.71 20.33 -47.76
C LYS A 57 -53.17 20.63 -47.74
N LYS A 58 -52.62 21.04 -46.62
CA LYS A 58 -51.15 21.08 -46.44
C LYS A 58 -50.63 19.66 -46.70
N LYS A 59 -49.79 19.53 -47.72
CA LYS A 59 -49.19 18.28 -48.12
C LYS A 59 -48.53 17.66 -46.86
N PRO A 60 -48.48 16.31 -46.70
CA PRO A 60 -48.02 15.62 -45.49
C PRO A 60 -46.47 15.61 -45.33
N ILE A 61 -45.88 16.82 -45.53
CA ILE A 61 -44.41 16.96 -45.37
C ILE A 61 -43.98 16.56 -43.97
N PHE A 62 -44.80 16.87 -42.95
CA PHE A 62 -44.50 16.51 -41.54
C PHE A 62 -44.54 14.98 -41.32
N ALA A 63 -45.49 14.30 -41.98
CA ALA A 63 -45.58 12.82 -41.88
C ALA A 63 -44.36 12.16 -42.57
N VAL A 64 -43.90 12.72 -43.69
CA VAL A 64 -42.70 12.21 -44.38
C VAL A 64 -41.44 12.43 -43.54
N ILE A 65 -41.29 13.57 -42.86
CA ILE A 65 -40.15 13.83 -41.97
C ILE A 65 -40.13 12.83 -40.78
N ILE A 66 -41.29 12.59 -40.18
CA ILE A 66 -41.39 11.60 -39.08
C ILE A 66 -41.02 10.20 -39.57
N VAL A 67 -41.47 9.77 -40.73
CA VAL A 67 -41.10 8.46 -41.29
C VAL A 67 -39.63 8.38 -41.61
N VAL A 68 -38.99 9.43 -42.14
CA VAL A 68 -37.55 9.47 -42.40
C VAL A 68 -36.75 9.39 -41.07
N VAL A 69 -37.19 10.11 -40.02
CA VAL A 69 -36.56 10.06 -38.71
C VAL A 69 -36.67 8.65 -38.10
N ILE A 70 -37.81 7.99 -38.20
CA ILE A 70 -38.01 6.63 -37.72
C ILE A 70 -37.11 5.64 -38.49
N ILE A 71 -37.01 5.76 -39.81
CA ILE A 71 -36.13 4.93 -40.63
C ILE A 71 -34.69 5.18 -40.28
N ALA A 72 -34.26 6.44 -40.13
CA ALA A 72 -32.90 6.77 -39.73
C ALA A 72 -32.58 6.22 -38.34
N ALA A 73 -33.49 6.32 -37.38
CA ALA A 73 -33.33 5.74 -36.04
C ALA A 73 -33.26 4.21 -36.07
N ALA A 74 -34.05 3.55 -36.92
CA ALA A 74 -34.03 2.11 -37.11
C ALA A 74 -32.70 1.65 -37.74
N VAL A 75 -32.21 2.35 -38.75
CA VAL A 75 -30.92 2.07 -39.42
C VAL A 75 -29.77 2.28 -38.42
N PHE A 76 -29.79 3.37 -37.66
CA PHE A 76 -28.77 3.64 -36.63
C PHE A 76 -28.82 2.59 -35.53
N GLY A 77 -30.01 2.20 -35.06
CA GLY A 77 -30.20 1.16 -34.06
C GLY A 77 -29.69 -0.22 -34.51
N THR A 78 -29.95 -0.60 -35.77
CA THR A 78 -29.44 -1.86 -36.34
C THR A 78 -27.91 -1.82 -36.52
N TYR A 79 -27.37 -0.67 -36.91
CA TYR A 79 -25.92 -0.49 -37.01
C TYR A 79 -25.24 -0.59 -35.62
N ALA A 80 -25.73 0.12 -34.62
CA ALA A 80 -25.24 0.09 -33.27
C ALA A 80 -25.31 -1.34 -32.67
N TYR A 81 -26.45 -2.02 -32.89
CA TYR A 81 -26.62 -3.42 -32.47
C TYR A 81 -25.61 -4.37 -33.14
N SER A 82 -25.35 -4.15 -34.46
CA SER A 82 -24.34 -4.93 -35.17
C SER A 82 -22.95 -4.70 -34.60
N GLN A 83 -22.55 -3.47 -34.29
CA GLN A 83 -21.26 -3.15 -33.69
C GLN A 83 -21.08 -3.85 -32.33
N ILE A 84 -22.09 -3.78 -31.45
CA ILE A 84 -22.07 -4.45 -30.15
C ILE A 84 -21.96 -5.97 -30.31
N LYS A 85 -22.74 -6.54 -31.25
CA LYS A 85 -22.70 -7.98 -31.52
C LYS A 85 -21.33 -8.44 -32.05
N ASN A 86 -20.73 -7.64 -32.93
CA ASN A 86 -19.41 -7.91 -33.49
C ASN A 86 -18.34 -7.82 -32.39
N ASP A 87 -18.46 -6.86 -31.47
CA ASP A 87 -17.57 -6.70 -30.33
C ASP A 87 -17.64 -7.93 -29.40
N ILE A 88 -18.85 -8.34 -29.03
CA ILE A 88 -19.09 -9.52 -28.19
C ILE A 88 -18.48 -10.79 -28.84
N ASN A 89 -18.61 -10.94 -30.14
CA ASN A 89 -18.14 -12.12 -30.87
C ASN A 89 -16.67 -12.04 -31.33
N GLY A 90 -15.99 -10.90 -31.12
CA GLY A 90 -14.61 -10.69 -31.62
C GLY A 90 -14.50 -10.59 -33.14
N THR A 91 -15.59 -10.23 -33.86
CA THR A 91 -15.62 -10.18 -35.33
C THR A 91 -15.57 -8.74 -35.82
N GLU A 92 -14.95 -8.52 -37.01
CA GLU A 92 -14.88 -7.22 -37.70
C GLU A 92 -14.24 -6.08 -36.87
N LYS A 93 -13.32 -6.42 -35.93
CA LYS A 93 -12.61 -5.45 -35.08
C LYS A 93 -11.35 -4.85 -35.73
N GLY A 94 -11.04 -5.17 -36.98
CA GLY A 94 -9.84 -4.70 -37.68
C GLY A 94 -8.60 -5.52 -37.38
N ALA A 95 -7.40 -4.91 -37.56
CA ALA A 95 -6.15 -5.60 -37.27
C ALA A 95 -5.94 -5.78 -35.75
N ALA A 96 -5.56 -6.98 -35.32
CA ALA A 96 -5.30 -7.28 -33.92
C ALA A 96 -4.17 -6.41 -33.36
N THR A 97 -4.47 -5.56 -32.38
CA THR A 97 -3.49 -4.78 -31.63
C THR A 97 -3.26 -5.46 -30.28
N LYS A 98 -1.99 -5.57 -29.89
CA LYS A 98 -1.62 -6.20 -28.61
C LYS A 98 -1.63 -5.17 -27.49
N TYR A 99 -2.18 -5.56 -26.34
CA TYR A 99 -2.23 -4.79 -25.11
C TYR A 99 -1.86 -5.65 -23.92
N THR A 100 -1.22 -5.04 -22.91
CA THR A 100 -1.05 -5.67 -21.60
C THR A 100 -2.02 -5.01 -20.63
N LEU A 101 -3.03 -5.76 -20.18
CA LEU A 101 -3.97 -5.35 -19.15
C LEU A 101 -3.40 -5.71 -17.79
N VAL A 102 -3.32 -4.75 -16.87
CA VAL A 102 -2.90 -4.98 -15.48
C VAL A 102 -4.12 -4.86 -14.57
N ILE A 103 -4.44 -5.94 -13.85
CA ILE A 103 -5.49 -5.97 -12.83
C ILE A 103 -4.82 -6.02 -11.46
N SER A 104 -5.08 -5.02 -10.63
CA SER A 104 -4.60 -4.92 -9.24
C SER A 104 -5.65 -5.42 -8.25
N LYS A 105 -5.25 -5.62 -6.99
CA LYS A 105 -6.14 -6.10 -5.91
C LYS A 105 -7.29 -5.13 -5.60
N GLU A 106 -7.11 -3.88 -5.95
CA GLU A 106 -8.04 -2.78 -5.65
C GLU A 106 -9.04 -2.53 -6.79
N ASP A 107 -8.85 -3.20 -7.95
CA ASP A 107 -9.75 -3.04 -9.08
C ASP A 107 -11.05 -3.81 -8.86
N TYR A 108 -12.15 -3.09 -8.83
CA TYR A 108 -13.50 -3.66 -8.89
C TYR A 108 -13.86 -3.97 -10.34
N GLU A 109 -14.95 -4.69 -10.53
CA GLU A 109 -15.45 -5.09 -11.86
C GLU A 109 -15.61 -3.92 -12.84
N TYR A 110 -16.08 -2.78 -12.34
CA TYR A 110 -16.23 -1.55 -13.13
C TYR A 110 -14.88 -1.00 -13.65
N GLU A 111 -13.84 -0.97 -12.78
CA GLU A 111 -12.51 -0.51 -13.18
C GLU A 111 -11.90 -1.44 -14.23
N VAL A 112 -12.12 -2.75 -14.12
CA VAL A 112 -11.66 -3.71 -15.14
C VAL A 112 -12.35 -3.42 -16.48
N GLY A 113 -13.66 -3.20 -16.49
CA GLY A 113 -14.41 -2.80 -17.69
C GLY A 113 -13.86 -1.51 -18.32
N GLN A 114 -13.55 -0.50 -17.51
CA GLN A 114 -12.93 0.73 -17.99
C GLN A 114 -11.52 0.51 -18.57
N LYS A 115 -10.71 -0.32 -17.92
CA LYS A 115 -9.37 -0.66 -18.41
C LYS A 115 -9.44 -1.38 -19.76
N LEU A 116 -10.37 -2.31 -19.95
CA LEU A 116 -10.60 -2.99 -21.23
C LEU A 116 -11.02 -1.98 -22.31
N TYR A 117 -11.92 -1.06 -21.99
CA TYR A 117 -12.37 -0.02 -22.91
C TYR A 117 -11.25 0.96 -23.27
N ASN A 118 -10.52 1.48 -22.27
CA ASN A 118 -9.42 2.44 -22.47
C ASN A 118 -8.27 1.87 -23.32
N ASN A 119 -8.08 0.55 -23.26
CA ASN A 119 -7.10 -0.16 -24.08
C ASN A 119 -7.67 -0.63 -25.44
N GLY A 120 -8.92 -0.30 -25.76
CA GLY A 120 -9.54 -0.67 -27.04
C GLY A 120 -9.80 -2.17 -27.24
N ILE A 121 -9.87 -2.94 -26.14
CA ILE A 121 -10.16 -4.38 -26.16
C ILE A 121 -11.68 -4.58 -26.31
N VAL A 122 -12.48 -3.76 -25.64
CA VAL A 122 -13.93 -3.69 -25.80
C VAL A 122 -14.34 -2.30 -26.27
N ILE A 123 -15.46 -2.18 -27.01
CA ILE A 123 -15.92 -0.89 -27.53
C ILE A 123 -16.78 -0.10 -26.54
N ASN A 124 -17.23 -0.73 -25.45
CA ASN A 124 -18.04 -0.09 -24.43
C ASN A 124 -17.98 -0.85 -23.11
N ASP A 125 -17.55 -0.18 -22.04
CA ASP A 125 -17.40 -0.71 -20.69
C ASP A 125 -18.74 -1.15 -20.06
N THR A 126 -19.79 -0.38 -20.27
CA THR A 126 -21.13 -0.70 -19.73
C THR A 126 -21.72 -1.95 -20.37
N VAL A 127 -21.48 -2.14 -21.69
CA VAL A 127 -21.90 -3.37 -22.40
C VAL A 127 -21.12 -4.57 -21.85
N TRP A 128 -19.80 -4.43 -21.63
CA TRP A 128 -18.97 -5.45 -21.03
C TRP A 128 -19.50 -5.86 -19.64
N THR A 129 -19.66 -4.90 -18.73
CA THR A 129 -20.14 -5.15 -17.36
C THR A 129 -21.52 -5.82 -17.37
N SER A 130 -22.47 -5.31 -18.15
CA SER A 130 -23.81 -5.92 -18.25
C SER A 130 -23.79 -7.33 -18.85
N TRP A 131 -22.85 -7.60 -19.74
CA TRP A 131 -22.67 -8.93 -20.32
C TRP A 131 -22.06 -9.89 -19.29
N MET A 132 -21.07 -9.42 -18.50
CA MET A 132 -20.46 -10.16 -17.40
C MET A 132 -21.49 -10.52 -16.32
N ASP A 133 -22.24 -9.55 -15.84
CA ASP A 133 -23.33 -9.76 -14.83
C ASP A 133 -24.31 -10.86 -15.26
N LYS A 134 -24.62 -10.88 -16.55
CA LYS A 134 -25.57 -11.85 -17.09
C LYS A 134 -25.02 -13.26 -17.27
N HIS A 135 -23.73 -13.37 -17.70
CA HIS A 135 -23.15 -14.68 -18.08
C HIS A 135 -22.22 -15.25 -17.03
N TYR A 136 -21.63 -14.38 -16.18
CA TYR A 136 -20.64 -14.74 -15.15
C TYR A 136 -20.86 -13.94 -13.85
N PRO A 137 -22.06 -14.02 -13.21
CA PRO A 137 -22.43 -13.19 -12.05
C PRO A 137 -21.52 -13.35 -10.83
N ASP A 138 -20.85 -14.51 -10.71
CA ASP A 138 -19.95 -14.82 -9.58
C ASP A 138 -18.46 -14.81 -10.01
N PHE A 139 -18.13 -14.10 -11.11
CA PHE A 139 -16.76 -14.07 -11.62
C PHE A 139 -15.85 -13.31 -10.68
N THR A 140 -14.73 -13.92 -10.31
CA THR A 140 -13.69 -13.29 -9.51
C THR A 140 -12.48 -12.99 -10.39
N TYR A 141 -12.13 -11.71 -10.49
CA TYR A 141 -10.94 -11.28 -11.21
C TYR A 141 -9.67 -11.68 -10.45
N ILE A 142 -8.70 -12.22 -11.15
CA ILE A 142 -7.40 -12.57 -10.59
C ILE A 142 -6.45 -11.40 -10.84
N ASN A 143 -5.73 -10.97 -9.81
CA ASN A 143 -4.71 -9.92 -9.95
C ASN A 143 -3.57 -10.44 -10.83
N GLY A 144 -3.12 -9.61 -11.77
CA GLY A 144 -2.07 -10.04 -12.68
C GLY A 144 -1.98 -9.21 -13.94
N GLU A 145 -1.07 -9.63 -14.80
CA GLU A 145 -0.90 -9.07 -16.14
C GLU A 145 -1.43 -10.05 -17.19
N TYR A 146 -2.14 -9.50 -18.17
CA TYR A 146 -2.82 -10.23 -19.21
C TYR A 146 -2.45 -9.66 -20.56
N ASN A 147 -1.75 -10.44 -21.39
CA ASN A 147 -1.50 -10.06 -22.78
C ASN A 147 -2.74 -10.39 -23.60
N MET A 148 -3.42 -9.36 -24.07
CA MET A 148 -4.66 -9.44 -24.82
C MET A 148 -4.51 -8.81 -26.19
N THR A 149 -5.49 -9.07 -27.06
CA THR A 149 -5.57 -8.46 -28.38
C THR A 149 -6.97 -7.86 -28.60
N SER A 150 -7.03 -6.80 -29.39
CA SER A 150 -8.29 -6.08 -29.65
C SER A 150 -9.33 -6.89 -30.41
N ASP A 151 -8.98 -8.00 -31.02
CA ASP A 151 -9.85 -8.89 -31.79
C ASP A 151 -10.49 -10.02 -30.97
N MET A 152 -10.19 -10.09 -29.66
CA MET A 152 -10.77 -11.11 -28.78
C MET A 152 -12.28 -10.96 -28.63
N SER A 153 -13.01 -12.09 -28.60
CA SER A 153 -14.40 -12.13 -28.15
C SER A 153 -14.50 -11.93 -26.63
N TYR A 154 -15.68 -11.56 -26.13
CA TYR A 154 -15.90 -11.46 -24.68
C TYR A 154 -15.64 -12.78 -23.95
N GLU A 155 -15.98 -13.90 -24.58
CA GLU A 155 -15.68 -15.23 -24.05
C GLU A 155 -14.17 -15.49 -23.98
N ASP A 156 -13.41 -15.14 -25.04
CA ASP A 156 -11.95 -15.26 -25.03
C ASP A 156 -11.30 -14.40 -23.96
N ILE A 157 -11.80 -13.17 -23.77
CA ILE A 157 -11.37 -12.27 -22.69
C ILE A 157 -11.60 -12.93 -21.33
N VAL A 158 -12.78 -13.51 -21.07
CA VAL A 158 -13.07 -14.20 -19.81
C VAL A 158 -12.15 -15.40 -19.59
N GLN A 159 -11.91 -16.21 -20.62
CA GLN A 159 -10.97 -17.34 -20.51
C GLN A 159 -9.55 -16.87 -20.20
N LYS A 160 -9.15 -15.73 -20.77
CA LYS A 160 -7.86 -15.11 -20.49
C LYS A 160 -7.80 -14.58 -19.05
N LEU A 161 -8.87 -13.93 -18.57
CA LEU A 161 -8.97 -13.39 -17.20
C LEU A 161 -8.95 -14.47 -16.11
N LYS A 162 -9.27 -15.72 -16.43
CA LYS A 162 -9.11 -16.86 -15.52
C LYS A 162 -7.64 -17.29 -15.35
N ASN A 163 -6.76 -16.94 -16.31
CA ASN A 163 -5.38 -17.39 -16.34
C ASN A 163 -4.47 -16.23 -16.73
N PRO A 164 -4.01 -15.41 -15.77
CA PRO A 164 -3.07 -14.32 -16.04
C PRO A 164 -1.75 -14.84 -16.57
N ASP A 165 -1.12 -14.11 -17.49
CA ASP A 165 0.23 -14.44 -17.98
C ASP A 165 1.27 -14.26 -16.87
N ILE A 166 1.07 -13.24 -16.01
CA ILE A 166 1.82 -13.04 -14.78
C ILE A 166 0.81 -12.94 -13.64
N SER A 167 0.82 -13.92 -12.74
CA SER A 167 -0.07 -13.91 -11.58
C SER A 167 0.54 -13.07 -10.47
N HIS A 168 -0.19 -12.04 -10.03
CA HIS A 168 0.12 -11.26 -8.83
C HIS A 168 -0.56 -11.87 -7.60
N LYS A 169 -0.58 -13.20 -7.51
CA LYS A 169 -1.11 -13.88 -6.34
C LYS A 169 -0.37 -13.40 -5.11
N SER A 170 -1.10 -12.81 -4.17
CA SER A 170 -0.49 -12.36 -2.93
C SER A 170 -0.23 -13.54 -1.97
N VAL A 171 0.89 -13.45 -1.27
CA VAL A 171 1.33 -14.42 -0.28
C VAL A 171 1.52 -13.69 1.04
N LYS A 172 0.93 -14.23 2.12
CA LYS A 172 1.21 -13.71 3.47
C LYS A 172 2.56 -14.22 3.94
N VAL A 173 3.48 -13.29 4.16
CA VAL A 173 4.83 -13.56 4.62
C VAL A 173 5.02 -12.95 6.00
N CYS A 174 5.31 -13.79 6.99
CA CYS A 174 5.70 -13.33 8.32
C CYS A 174 7.20 -13.02 8.34
N ILE A 175 7.55 -11.79 8.68
CA ILE A 175 8.92 -11.36 8.98
C ILE A 175 9.04 -11.26 10.50
N PRO A 176 9.69 -12.23 11.17
CA PRO A 176 9.84 -12.23 12.62
C PRO A 176 10.74 -11.10 13.10
N GLU A 177 10.54 -10.67 14.34
CA GLU A 177 11.45 -9.77 15.04
C GLU A 177 12.88 -10.35 15.11
N GLY A 178 13.86 -9.47 15.10
CA GLY A 178 15.27 -9.87 15.17
C GLY A 178 15.83 -10.45 13.87
N LYS A 179 15.13 -10.34 12.74
CA LYS A 179 15.63 -10.68 11.40
C LYS A 179 16.38 -9.48 10.81
N ASN A 180 17.57 -9.72 10.27
CA ASN A 180 18.35 -8.72 9.54
C ASN A 180 18.02 -8.74 8.04
N CYS A 181 18.52 -7.74 7.28
CA CYS A 181 18.30 -7.62 5.84
C CYS A 181 18.59 -8.93 5.08
N MET A 182 19.66 -9.63 5.44
CA MET A 182 20.07 -10.88 4.77
C MET A 182 19.09 -12.03 5.04
N GLU A 183 18.59 -12.12 6.27
CA GLU A 183 17.58 -13.12 6.65
C GLU A 183 16.20 -12.79 6.04
N ILE A 184 15.83 -11.50 5.99
CA ILE A 184 14.60 -11.03 5.34
C ILE A 184 14.65 -11.34 3.84
N ALA A 185 15.75 -11.00 3.16
CA ALA A 185 15.96 -11.32 1.75
C ALA A 185 15.75 -12.81 1.44
N LYS A 186 16.29 -13.68 2.30
CA LYS A 186 16.10 -15.12 2.17
C LYS A 186 14.64 -15.54 2.36
N ILE A 187 13.92 -14.98 3.35
CA ILE A 187 12.50 -15.26 3.58
C ILE A 187 11.68 -14.84 2.37
N LEU A 188 11.96 -13.67 1.78
CA LEU A 188 11.25 -13.18 0.59
C LEU A 188 11.48 -14.08 -0.61
N GLU A 189 12.71 -14.55 -0.84
CA GLU A 189 13.04 -15.46 -1.95
C GLU A 189 12.42 -16.85 -1.77
N GLU A 190 12.47 -17.41 -0.57
CA GLU A 190 11.83 -18.70 -0.24
C GLU A 190 10.32 -18.70 -0.45
N ASN A 191 9.68 -17.52 -0.32
CA ASN A 191 8.25 -17.33 -0.59
C ASN A 191 7.95 -16.83 -2.02
N SER A 192 8.96 -16.78 -2.90
CA SER A 192 8.82 -16.33 -4.30
C SER A 192 8.30 -14.89 -4.43
N ILE A 193 8.63 -14.03 -3.48
CA ILE A 193 8.22 -12.61 -3.49
C ILE A 193 9.16 -11.79 -4.35
N CYS A 194 10.49 -11.90 -4.12
CA CYS A 194 11.52 -11.32 -4.97
C CYS A 194 12.84 -12.10 -4.80
N LYS A 195 13.82 -11.83 -5.66
CA LYS A 195 15.17 -12.41 -5.49
C LYS A 195 15.88 -11.75 -4.32
N ALA A 196 16.55 -12.56 -3.51
CA ALA A 196 17.31 -12.08 -2.36
C ALA A 196 18.35 -11.02 -2.75
N ALA A 197 19.04 -11.21 -3.88
CA ALA A 197 20.05 -10.27 -4.36
C ALA A 197 19.47 -8.88 -4.69
N ASP A 198 18.31 -8.84 -5.36
CA ASP A 198 17.63 -7.60 -5.74
C ASP A 198 17.18 -6.81 -4.51
N PHE A 199 16.62 -7.51 -3.50
CA PHE A 199 16.22 -6.89 -2.23
C PHE A 199 17.43 -6.35 -1.44
N LEU A 200 18.52 -7.12 -1.36
CA LEU A 200 19.74 -6.68 -0.68
C LEU A 200 20.38 -5.48 -1.38
N ASP A 201 20.28 -5.39 -2.69
CA ASP A 201 20.79 -4.24 -3.44
C ASP A 201 20.00 -2.95 -3.11
N VAL A 202 18.68 -3.05 -3.04
CA VAL A 202 17.82 -1.95 -2.55
C VAL A 202 18.18 -1.54 -1.13
N CYS A 203 18.46 -2.49 -0.23
CA CYS A 203 18.79 -2.20 1.17
C CYS A 203 20.10 -1.41 1.35
N LYS A 204 21.00 -1.37 0.36
CA LYS A 204 22.27 -0.62 0.44
C LYS A 204 22.10 0.89 0.36
N SER A 205 20.95 1.40 -0.07
CA SER A 205 20.72 2.82 -0.30
C SER A 205 19.41 3.29 0.33
N THR A 206 19.37 4.56 0.73
CA THR A 206 18.14 5.26 1.12
C THR A 206 17.50 5.99 -0.06
N ASN A 207 18.10 5.97 -1.23
CA ASN A 207 17.60 6.67 -2.41
C ASN A 207 16.25 6.11 -2.87
N GLY A 208 15.32 7.00 -3.19
CA GLY A 208 13.98 6.63 -3.63
C GLY A 208 12.97 6.45 -2.48
N PHE A 209 13.40 6.64 -1.22
CA PHE A 209 12.53 6.61 -0.05
C PHE A 209 12.54 7.98 0.64
N ASP A 210 11.36 8.55 0.87
CA ASP A 210 11.16 9.89 1.46
C ASP A 210 10.57 9.76 2.87
N TYR A 211 11.45 9.45 3.85
CA TYR A 211 11.10 9.35 5.26
C TYR A 211 12.11 10.15 6.10
N ASP A 212 11.60 10.95 7.04
CA ASP A 212 12.42 11.80 7.93
C ASP A 212 13.48 10.99 8.70
N PHE A 213 13.14 9.80 9.17
CA PHE A 213 14.07 8.95 9.92
C PHE A 213 15.25 8.47 9.08
N LEU A 214 15.08 8.27 7.78
CA LEU A 214 16.17 7.89 6.88
C LEU A 214 17.18 9.02 6.66
N SER A 215 16.78 10.28 6.84
CA SER A 215 17.70 11.42 6.81
C SER A 215 18.76 11.37 7.92
N THR A 216 18.50 10.58 8.97
CA THR A 216 19.44 10.39 10.09
C THR A 216 20.51 9.33 9.83
N VAL A 217 20.40 8.55 8.74
CA VAL A 217 21.39 7.55 8.32
C VAL A 217 22.64 8.27 7.81
N PRO A 218 23.81 8.00 8.40
CA PRO A 218 25.03 8.67 7.97
C PRO A 218 25.43 8.28 6.54
N ASP A 219 26.01 9.24 5.80
CA ASP A 219 26.67 8.92 4.54
C ASP A 219 28.04 8.33 4.83
N ASN A 220 28.08 7.00 5.02
CA ASN A 220 29.26 6.26 5.42
C ASN A 220 29.29 4.90 4.68
N ASP A 221 30.35 4.68 3.91
CA ASP A 221 30.57 3.46 3.11
C ASP A 221 30.82 2.19 3.96
N LEU A 222 31.06 2.35 5.25
CA LEU A 222 31.18 1.22 6.17
C LEU A 222 29.81 0.64 6.61
N ILE A 223 28.71 1.33 6.30
CA ILE A 223 27.36 0.82 6.55
C ILE A 223 26.99 -0.17 5.44
N ALA A 224 26.87 -1.45 5.82
CA ALA A 224 26.61 -2.54 4.87
C ALA A 224 25.25 -2.40 4.16
N TYR A 225 24.19 -2.15 4.94
CA TYR A 225 22.82 -1.98 4.47
C TYR A 225 22.21 -0.76 5.18
N LYS A 226 21.92 0.30 4.41
CA LYS A 226 21.40 1.58 4.94
C LYS A 226 19.96 1.48 5.45
N LEU A 227 19.20 0.46 5.02
CA LEU A 227 17.83 0.19 5.50
C LEU A 227 17.78 -0.80 6.68
N GLU A 228 18.91 -1.38 7.10
CA GLU A 228 18.94 -2.26 8.26
C GLU A 228 18.43 -1.53 9.51
N GLY A 229 17.59 -2.21 10.28
CA GLY A 229 16.95 -1.66 11.48
C GLY A 229 15.62 -0.96 11.22
N PHE A 230 15.31 -0.58 9.97
CA PHE A 230 14.11 0.14 9.58
C PHE A 230 13.07 -0.73 8.85
N LEU A 231 13.38 -1.98 8.58
CA LEU A 231 12.47 -2.93 7.93
C LEU A 231 11.60 -3.61 8.99
N PHE A 232 10.48 -2.98 9.36
CA PHE A 232 9.70 -3.39 10.53
C PHE A 232 9.23 -4.84 10.45
N PRO A 233 9.38 -5.63 11.54
CA PRO A 233 8.92 -7.02 11.59
C PRO A 233 7.39 -7.09 11.72
N ALA A 234 6.74 -7.70 10.73
CA ALA A 234 5.28 -7.87 10.69
C ALA A 234 4.89 -9.03 9.74
N THR A 235 3.60 -9.32 9.67
CA THR A 235 3.06 -10.17 8.60
C THR A 235 2.57 -9.29 7.45
N TYR A 236 3.23 -9.42 6.32
CA TYR A 236 2.95 -8.67 5.11
C TYR A 236 2.20 -9.51 4.08
N ASP A 237 1.37 -8.85 3.29
CA ASP A 237 0.73 -9.42 2.12
C ASP A 237 1.46 -8.87 0.89
N PHE A 238 2.31 -9.69 0.26
CA PHE A 238 3.10 -9.34 -0.91
C PHE A 238 2.63 -10.10 -2.14
N ALA A 239 2.57 -9.45 -3.29
CA ALA A 239 2.40 -10.17 -4.54
C ALA A 239 3.66 -10.98 -4.88
N MET A 240 3.49 -12.12 -5.54
CA MET A 240 4.62 -12.89 -6.07
C MET A 240 5.34 -12.07 -7.16
N ASN A 241 6.65 -12.16 -7.20
CA ASN A 241 7.51 -11.40 -8.11
C ASN A 241 7.34 -9.87 -8.00
N SER A 242 7.06 -9.37 -6.80
CA SER A 242 7.01 -7.93 -6.51
C SER A 242 8.36 -7.27 -6.71
N ASP A 243 8.35 -5.99 -7.05
CA ASP A 243 9.56 -5.18 -7.08
C ASP A 243 10.18 -5.05 -5.69
N ALA A 244 11.50 -5.17 -5.60
CA ALA A 244 12.23 -5.14 -4.33
C ALA A 244 12.12 -3.77 -3.63
N HIS A 245 12.02 -2.67 -4.39
CA HIS A 245 11.84 -1.33 -3.86
C HIS A 245 10.45 -1.18 -3.21
N ASP A 246 9.39 -1.70 -3.85
CA ASP A 246 8.03 -1.63 -3.32
C ASP A 246 7.89 -2.45 -2.02
N ILE A 247 8.57 -3.59 -1.94
CA ILE A 247 8.64 -4.41 -0.72
C ILE A 247 9.29 -3.61 0.40
N ALA A 248 10.46 -3.02 0.14
CA ALA A 248 11.18 -2.21 1.12
C ALA A 248 10.36 -0.99 1.53
N ALA A 249 9.72 -0.28 0.59
CA ALA A 249 8.86 0.86 0.86
C ALA A 249 7.72 0.51 1.83
N LYS A 250 7.05 -0.63 1.63
CA LYS A 250 5.98 -1.10 2.52
C LYS A 250 6.47 -1.43 3.93
N MET A 251 7.69 -1.98 4.05
CA MET A 251 8.29 -2.27 5.36
C MET A 251 8.73 -0.99 6.08
N LEU A 252 9.22 0.02 5.34
CA LEU A 252 9.58 1.33 5.85
C LEU A 252 8.34 2.14 6.26
N GLU A 253 7.27 2.11 5.48
CA GLU A 253 5.97 2.72 5.83
C GLU A 253 5.44 2.14 7.15
N THR A 254 5.55 0.82 7.32
CA THR A 254 5.17 0.17 8.57
C THR A 254 6.04 0.66 9.73
N PHE A 255 7.35 0.80 9.53
CA PHE A 255 8.26 1.34 10.55
C PHE A 255 7.88 2.78 10.94
N ASP A 256 7.59 3.64 9.97
CA ASP A 256 7.19 5.02 10.20
C ASP A 256 5.96 5.12 11.11
N TYR A 257 4.97 4.24 10.89
CA TYR A 257 3.78 4.13 11.74
C TYR A 257 4.11 3.75 13.19
N HIS A 258 5.20 3.01 13.43
CA HIS A 258 5.64 2.56 14.77
C HIS A 258 6.60 3.54 15.47
N ILE A 259 6.96 4.67 14.85
CA ILE A 259 7.75 5.70 15.50
C ILE A 259 6.89 6.44 16.54
N THR A 260 7.24 6.31 17.82
CA THR A 260 6.52 6.93 18.94
C THR A 260 7.14 8.26 19.34
N ASP A 261 6.36 9.07 20.07
CA ASP A 261 6.88 10.30 20.68
C ASP A 261 7.93 10.00 21.75
N ASP A 262 7.83 8.86 22.44
CA ASP A 262 8.85 8.44 23.40
C ASP A 262 10.20 8.19 22.73
N MET A 263 10.23 7.60 21.53
CA MET A 263 11.47 7.45 20.77
C MET A 263 12.07 8.81 20.39
N LYS A 264 11.26 9.75 19.92
CA LYS A 264 11.69 11.13 19.58
C LYS A 264 12.22 11.88 20.80
N ASN A 265 11.52 11.77 21.92
CA ASN A 265 11.91 12.38 23.20
C ASN A 265 13.21 11.77 23.73
N PHE A 266 13.36 10.44 23.61
CA PHE A 266 14.59 9.75 23.96
C PHE A 266 15.78 10.26 23.13
N CYS A 267 15.62 10.33 21.81
CA CYS A 267 16.66 10.87 20.93
C CYS A 267 17.08 12.29 21.34
N THR A 268 16.11 13.14 21.62
CA THR A 268 16.37 14.54 22.04
C THR A 268 17.08 14.61 23.37
N SER A 269 16.62 13.84 24.38
CA SER A 269 17.14 13.88 25.74
C SER A 269 18.55 13.29 25.88
N HIS A 270 18.93 12.36 24.99
CA HIS A 270 20.23 11.70 24.99
C HIS A 270 21.18 12.22 23.88
N ASN A 271 20.76 13.25 23.14
CA ASN A 271 21.50 13.79 22.01
C ASN A 271 21.88 12.70 20.99
N MET A 272 20.94 11.78 20.72
CA MET A 272 21.06 10.69 19.76
C MET A 272 20.19 10.95 18.54
N THR A 273 20.63 10.47 17.36
CA THR A 273 19.76 10.41 16.18
C THR A 273 18.84 9.20 16.24
N MET A 274 17.77 9.18 15.43
CA MET A 274 16.91 8.00 15.29
C MET A 274 17.74 6.77 14.85
N TYR A 275 18.67 6.96 13.92
CA TYR A 275 19.57 5.89 13.48
C TYR A 275 20.38 5.30 14.63
N GLN A 276 20.89 6.12 15.55
CA GLN A 276 21.64 5.64 16.71
C GLN A 276 20.74 4.91 17.72
N LEU A 277 19.52 5.39 17.95
CA LEU A 277 18.54 4.68 18.79
C LEU A 277 18.22 3.30 18.20
N ILE A 278 17.95 3.22 16.90
CA ILE A 278 17.63 1.95 16.23
C ILE A 278 18.86 1.02 16.23
N THR A 279 20.05 1.58 16.09
CA THR A 279 21.31 0.80 16.25
C THR A 279 21.40 0.19 17.64
N LEU A 280 21.16 0.95 18.70
CA LEU A 280 21.13 0.45 20.07
C LEU A 280 20.04 -0.63 20.26
N ALA A 281 18.82 -0.34 19.83
CA ALA A 281 17.70 -1.28 19.92
C ALA A 281 17.98 -2.61 19.21
N SER A 282 18.67 -2.57 18.07
CA SER A 282 19.03 -3.77 17.31
C SER A 282 20.01 -4.69 18.08
N VAL A 283 20.92 -4.11 18.85
CA VAL A 283 21.82 -4.90 19.71
C VAL A 283 21.04 -5.47 20.90
N VAL A 284 20.18 -4.65 21.52
CA VAL A 284 19.29 -5.12 22.62
C VAL A 284 18.39 -6.27 22.14
N GLN A 285 17.81 -6.17 20.94
CA GLN A 285 16.96 -7.21 20.35
C GLN A 285 17.66 -8.57 20.26
N LYS A 286 18.93 -8.57 19.94
CA LYS A 286 19.70 -9.82 19.77
C LYS A 286 20.22 -10.39 21.09
N GLU A 287 20.30 -9.57 22.13
CA GLU A 287 20.76 -10.00 23.47
C GLU A 287 19.59 -10.40 24.36
N ALA A 288 18.42 -9.80 24.22
CA ALA A 288 17.29 -9.98 25.13
C ALA A 288 16.48 -11.25 24.85
N LEU A 289 15.92 -11.84 25.92
CA LEU A 289 14.95 -12.94 25.85
C LEU A 289 13.51 -12.45 26.14
N GLY A 290 13.27 -11.15 26.03
CA GLY A 290 11.96 -10.51 26.24
C GLY A 290 12.10 -9.13 26.87
N LYS A 291 10.97 -8.45 27.06
CA LYS A 291 10.89 -7.02 27.45
C LYS A 291 11.63 -6.70 28.76
N ASP A 292 11.50 -7.54 29.79
CA ASP A 292 12.09 -7.27 31.11
C ASP A 292 13.61 -7.36 31.08
N SER A 293 14.18 -8.34 30.38
CA SER A 293 15.63 -8.44 30.18
C SER A 293 16.13 -7.30 29.28
N ALA A 294 15.36 -6.91 28.25
CA ALA A 294 15.72 -5.84 27.33
C ALA A 294 15.93 -4.49 28.04
N LYS A 295 15.06 -4.12 29.00
CA LYS A 295 15.19 -2.88 29.77
C LYS A 295 16.52 -2.81 30.54
N ASN A 296 16.89 -3.89 31.22
CA ASN A 296 18.15 -3.92 31.99
C ASN A 296 19.38 -3.97 31.06
N ILE A 297 19.30 -4.68 29.93
CA ILE A 297 20.35 -4.73 28.91
C ILE A 297 20.56 -3.34 28.30
N ALA A 298 19.46 -2.64 27.93
CA ALA A 298 19.51 -1.27 27.46
C ALA A 298 20.20 -0.34 28.47
N SER A 299 19.87 -0.48 29.76
CA SER A 299 20.53 0.27 30.84
C SER A 299 22.05 -0.02 30.89
N VAL A 300 22.48 -1.25 30.74
CA VAL A 300 23.91 -1.58 30.69
C VAL A 300 24.59 -0.93 29.51
N PHE A 301 23.99 -1.01 28.32
CA PHE A 301 24.59 -0.42 27.13
C PHE A 301 24.64 1.12 27.23
N MET A 302 23.59 1.76 27.71
CA MET A 302 23.59 3.22 27.94
C MET A 302 24.66 3.62 28.97
N ASN A 303 24.79 2.91 30.09
CA ASN A 303 25.84 3.16 31.07
C ASN A 303 27.25 3.02 30.48
N ARG A 304 27.47 2.05 29.57
CA ARG A 304 28.72 1.91 28.84
C ARG A 304 28.99 3.04 27.88
N LEU A 305 27.96 3.46 27.11
CA LEU A 305 28.05 4.60 26.18
C LEU A 305 28.39 5.88 26.93
N ASP A 306 27.72 6.18 28.04
CA ASP A 306 27.98 7.35 28.90
C ASP A 306 29.42 7.39 29.44
N LYS A 307 30.05 6.22 29.64
CA LYS A 307 31.44 6.09 30.07
C LYS A 307 32.45 6.02 28.92
N GLY A 308 32.00 6.12 27.67
CA GLY A 308 32.84 5.95 26.48
C GLY A 308 33.42 4.52 26.36
N ALA A 309 32.79 3.53 27.00
CA ALA A 309 33.25 2.14 26.96
C ALA A 309 32.73 1.43 25.71
N LYS A 310 33.45 0.40 25.26
CA LYS A 310 33.01 -0.49 24.20
C LYS A 310 31.80 -1.31 24.63
N LEU A 311 30.84 -1.59 23.74
CA LEU A 311 29.69 -2.43 24.11
C LEU A 311 30.04 -3.88 24.34
N GLN A 312 31.04 -4.44 23.65
CA GLN A 312 31.53 -5.81 23.80
C GLN A 312 30.40 -6.86 23.79
N SER A 313 29.54 -6.76 22.78
CA SER A 313 28.39 -7.65 22.56
C SER A 313 28.72 -8.66 21.46
N ASP A 314 28.60 -9.94 21.78
CA ASP A 314 28.97 -11.05 20.87
C ASP A 314 28.02 -11.09 19.63
N VAL A 315 26.78 -10.65 19.75
CA VAL A 315 25.83 -10.64 18.63
C VAL A 315 26.32 -9.76 17.49
N THR A 316 27.10 -8.72 17.79
CA THR A 316 27.69 -7.84 16.76
C THR A 316 28.82 -8.54 16.00
N TYR A 317 29.56 -9.48 16.66
CA TYR A 317 30.53 -10.33 15.98
C TYR A 317 29.88 -11.25 14.96
N TYR A 318 28.76 -11.92 15.33
CA TYR A 318 28.10 -12.84 14.41
C TYR A 318 27.56 -12.13 13.16
N TYR A 319 27.01 -10.94 13.33
CA TYR A 319 26.55 -10.13 12.19
C TYR A 319 27.74 -9.68 11.32
N ALA A 320 28.77 -9.12 11.91
CA ALA A 320 29.98 -8.69 11.21
C ALA A 320 30.66 -9.82 10.43
N ALA A 321 30.78 -11.02 11.07
CA ALA A 321 31.34 -12.20 10.43
C ALA A 321 30.48 -12.67 9.24
N ALA A 322 29.15 -12.64 9.38
CA ALA A 322 28.27 -12.97 8.26
C ALA A 322 28.45 -12.02 7.08
N LEU A 323 28.54 -10.70 7.31
CA LEU A 323 28.80 -9.71 6.28
C LEU A 323 30.09 -10.01 5.51
N ARG A 324 31.18 -10.26 6.21
CA ARG A 324 32.48 -10.55 5.60
C ARG A 324 32.53 -11.91 4.91
N ASP A 325 32.16 -12.98 5.62
CA ASP A 325 32.46 -14.36 5.21
C ASP A 325 31.43 -14.90 4.20
N LYS A 326 30.19 -14.40 4.23
CA LYS A 326 29.11 -14.88 3.35
C LYS A 326 28.74 -13.87 2.27
N TYR A 327 28.84 -12.56 2.55
CA TYR A 327 28.39 -11.51 1.66
C TYR A 327 29.53 -10.67 1.07
N GLY A 328 30.79 -10.98 1.41
CA GLY A 328 31.97 -10.44 0.75
C GLY A 328 32.31 -8.98 1.10
N PHE A 329 31.78 -8.46 2.21
CA PHE A 329 32.14 -7.13 2.69
C PHE A 329 33.60 -7.09 3.19
N SER A 330 34.18 -5.89 3.21
CA SER A 330 35.58 -5.69 3.59
C SER A 330 35.84 -5.93 5.07
N GLN A 331 37.15 -6.08 5.41
CA GLN A 331 37.57 -6.19 6.82
C GLN A 331 37.25 -4.90 7.59
N ASP A 332 37.28 -3.73 6.93
CA ASP A 332 36.96 -2.46 7.59
C ASP A 332 35.47 -2.40 7.98
N VAL A 333 34.57 -2.92 7.12
CA VAL A 333 33.14 -3.08 7.45
C VAL A 333 32.99 -4.03 8.64
N TYR A 334 33.64 -5.19 8.63
CA TYR A 334 33.65 -6.10 9.78
C TYR A 334 34.08 -5.41 11.07
N ASP A 335 35.20 -4.67 11.06
CA ASP A 335 35.75 -4.00 12.23
C ASP A 335 34.84 -2.88 12.76
N SER A 336 34.05 -2.22 11.86
CA SER A 336 33.11 -1.17 12.22
C SER A 336 31.85 -1.65 12.92
N TYR A 337 31.43 -2.90 12.69
CA TYR A 337 30.30 -3.52 13.38
C TYR A 337 30.71 -4.26 14.67
N TYR A 338 31.93 -4.78 14.74
CA TYR A 338 32.36 -5.62 15.85
C TYR A 338 32.71 -4.78 17.10
N THR A 339 31.79 -4.75 18.08
CA THR A 339 31.86 -3.86 19.25
C THR A 339 32.97 -4.20 20.28
N TYR A 340 33.76 -5.23 20.09
CA TYR A 340 35.03 -5.42 20.77
C TYR A 340 36.14 -4.60 20.14
N ARG A 341 36.02 -4.19 18.90
CA ARG A 341 37.02 -3.39 18.16
C ARG A 341 36.62 -1.93 18.03
N CYS A 342 35.35 -1.61 17.63
CA CYS A 342 34.87 -0.24 17.57
C CYS A 342 34.53 0.29 18.98
N ALA A 343 34.58 1.62 19.14
CA ALA A 343 34.13 2.32 20.33
C ALA A 343 32.64 2.72 20.21
N GLY A 344 31.90 2.63 21.30
CA GLY A 344 30.49 3.01 21.31
C GLY A 344 29.58 2.02 20.56
N LEU A 345 28.58 2.55 19.85
CA LEU A 345 27.69 1.76 19.00
C LEU A 345 28.45 1.21 17.79
N PRO A 346 28.00 0.07 17.22
CA PRO A 346 28.43 -0.33 15.90
C PRO A 346 28.05 0.75 14.87
N VAL A 347 28.63 0.71 13.68
CA VAL A 347 28.42 1.70 12.62
C VAL A 347 26.96 1.80 12.16
N GLY A 348 26.17 0.73 12.40
CA GLY A 348 24.75 0.67 12.07
C GLY A 348 24.03 -0.48 12.75
N PRO A 349 22.71 -0.57 12.56
CA PRO A 349 21.89 -1.67 13.11
C PRO A 349 22.35 -3.03 12.61
N ILE A 350 22.08 -4.07 13.39
CA ILE A 350 22.44 -5.47 13.08
C ILE A 350 21.22 -6.36 12.89
N THR A 351 20.03 -5.82 13.10
CA THR A 351 18.74 -6.51 12.93
C THR A 351 17.58 -5.51 13.03
N ASN A 352 16.38 -5.97 12.73
CA ASN A 352 15.15 -5.19 12.84
C ASN A 352 14.40 -5.57 14.13
N SER A 353 14.15 -4.57 14.97
CA SER A 353 13.55 -4.72 16.30
C SER A 353 12.02 -4.63 16.25
N GLY A 354 11.36 -5.39 17.13
CA GLY A 354 9.92 -5.26 17.38
C GLY A 354 9.58 -4.18 18.42
N ASP A 355 8.28 -3.89 18.54
CA ASP A 355 7.75 -2.83 19.43
C ASP A 355 8.18 -2.99 20.90
N ASP A 356 8.13 -4.20 21.43
CA ASP A 356 8.49 -4.44 22.83
C ASP A 356 9.94 -4.09 23.12
N ILE A 357 10.84 -4.34 22.20
CA ILE A 357 12.27 -4.01 22.36
C ILE A 357 12.51 -2.51 22.12
N LEU A 358 11.86 -1.91 21.13
CA LEU A 358 11.91 -0.45 20.92
C LEU A 358 11.44 0.28 22.17
N ALA A 359 10.28 -0.09 22.72
CA ALA A 359 9.74 0.48 23.95
C ALA A 359 10.65 0.24 25.17
N ALA A 360 11.19 -0.99 25.30
CA ALA A 360 12.12 -1.31 26.41
C ALA A 360 13.43 -0.54 26.33
N THR A 361 13.91 -0.26 25.11
CA THR A 361 15.15 0.49 24.88
C THR A 361 15.01 1.96 25.28
N VAL A 362 13.85 2.58 25.08
CA VAL A 362 13.61 3.99 25.49
C VAL A 362 13.17 4.14 26.94
N ASP A 363 12.51 3.11 27.50
CA ASP A 363 12.01 3.09 28.90
C ASP A 363 12.86 2.14 29.77
N TYR A 364 14.16 2.34 29.77
CA TYR A 364 15.07 1.54 30.59
C TYR A 364 15.23 2.13 32.02
N PRO A 365 15.44 1.27 33.06
CA PRO A 365 15.68 1.74 34.42
C PRO A 365 17.07 2.37 34.55
N LYS A 366 17.20 3.43 35.32
CA LYS A 366 18.51 3.99 35.70
C LYS A 366 19.19 3.08 36.70
N THR A 367 20.19 2.33 36.20
CA THR A 367 21.02 1.44 37.02
C THR A 367 22.50 1.86 36.96
N GLU A 368 23.35 1.16 37.69
CA GLU A 368 24.82 1.31 37.60
C GLU A 368 25.48 0.09 36.96
N TYR A 369 24.68 -0.84 36.38
CA TYR A 369 25.19 -2.06 35.79
C TYR A 369 26.03 -1.76 34.53
N LEU A 370 27.16 -2.48 34.44
CA LEU A 370 28.09 -2.40 33.29
C LEU A 370 28.32 -3.75 32.64
N TYR A 371 27.90 -4.83 33.29
CA TYR A 371 28.11 -6.22 32.87
C TYR A 371 26.82 -7.00 33.02
N PHE A 372 26.58 -7.93 32.13
CA PHE A 372 25.52 -8.92 32.24
C PHE A 372 25.91 -10.22 31.52
N PHE A 373 25.25 -11.30 31.86
CA PHE A 373 25.25 -12.57 31.15
C PHE A 373 23.94 -13.31 31.42
N SER A 374 23.58 -14.25 30.56
CA SER A 374 22.55 -15.24 30.85
C SER A 374 23.17 -16.55 31.31
N ASP A 375 22.56 -17.20 32.31
CA ASP A 375 22.97 -18.53 32.72
C ASP A 375 22.34 -19.63 31.85
N LEU A 376 22.68 -20.90 32.12
CA LEU A 376 22.16 -22.05 31.35
C LEU A 376 20.63 -22.27 31.50
N LYS A 377 19.96 -21.55 32.42
CA LYS A 377 18.52 -21.57 32.58
C LYS A 377 17.83 -20.44 31.80
N GLY A 378 18.63 -19.50 31.27
CA GLY A 378 18.15 -18.29 30.60
C GLY A 378 17.93 -17.12 31.57
N ASP A 379 18.27 -17.22 32.83
CA ASP A 379 18.16 -16.12 33.79
C ASP A 379 19.31 -15.12 33.59
N PHE A 380 18.96 -13.80 33.56
CA PHE A 380 19.95 -12.74 33.41
C PHE A 380 20.51 -12.27 34.73
N HIS A 381 21.86 -12.14 34.80
CA HIS A 381 22.59 -11.63 35.93
C HIS A 381 23.34 -10.37 35.58
N PHE A 382 23.19 -9.32 36.39
CA PHE A 382 23.73 -7.98 36.14
C PHE A 382 24.72 -7.61 37.21
N ALA A 383 25.84 -6.95 36.85
CA ALA A 383 26.89 -6.53 37.75
C ALA A 383 27.36 -5.10 37.45
N LYS A 384 27.82 -4.39 38.52
CA LYS A 384 28.35 -3.03 38.39
C LYS A 384 29.87 -3.05 38.12
N THR A 385 30.56 -4.06 38.64
CA THR A 385 32.01 -4.21 38.51
C THR A 385 32.38 -5.53 37.86
N TYR A 386 33.59 -5.61 37.32
CA TYR A 386 34.10 -6.85 36.75
C TYR A 386 34.26 -7.97 37.80
N ASP A 387 34.65 -7.60 39.02
CA ASP A 387 34.81 -8.60 40.11
C ASP A 387 33.44 -9.19 40.50
N GLU A 388 32.37 -8.35 40.58
CA GLU A 388 31.00 -8.83 40.78
C GLU A 388 30.57 -9.76 39.65
N PHE A 389 30.87 -9.38 38.41
CA PHE A 389 30.54 -10.18 37.22
C PHE A 389 31.19 -11.54 37.27
N VAL A 390 32.49 -11.64 37.59
CA VAL A 390 33.22 -12.91 37.74
C VAL A 390 32.65 -13.75 38.91
N ALA A 391 32.33 -13.12 40.03
CA ALA A 391 31.71 -13.80 41.16
C ALA A 391 30.32 -14.38 40.81
N LEU A 392 29.51 -13.68 40.05
CA LEU A 392 28.23 -14.17 39.56
C LEU A 392 28.38 -15.33 38.57
N GLN A 393 29.36 -15.27 37.66
CA GLN A 393 29.65 -16.38 36.73
C GLN A 393 30.13 -17.65 37.44
N GLN A 394 30.82 -17.52 38.58
CA GLN A 394 31.19 -18.67 39.40
C GLN A 394 29.99 -19.27 40.13
N LYS A 395 29.02 -18.46 40.50
CA LYS A 395 27.82 -18.88 41.21
C LYS A 395 26.74 -19.47 40.30
N TYR A 396 26.62 -18.96 39.12
CA TYR A 396 25.58 -19.35 38.14
C TYR A 396 26.26 -19.91 36.87
N PRO A 397 26.06 -21.21 36.56
CA PRO A 397 26.65 -21.81 35.36
C PRO A 397 26.12 -21.13 34.11
N TRP A 398 27.01 -20.64 33.25
CA TRP A 398 26.66 -19.89 32.03
C TRP A 398 27.25 -20.52 30.75
N LYS A 399 28.05 -21.54 30.89
CA LYS A 399 28.58 -22.39 29.81
C LYS A 399 28.74 -23.83 30.34
N GLU A 400 28.63 -24.78 29.41
CA GLU A 400 28.92 -26.20 29.67
C GLU A 400 30.41 -26.47 29.90
#